data_e42eb5a2b5121ee1f1d7ab677686f962
#
_entry.id   e42eb5a2b5121ee1f1d7ab677686f962
#
_cell.length_a   1.000
_cell.length_b   1.000
_cell.length_c   1.000
_cell.angle_alpha   90.00
_cell.angle_beta   90.00
_cell.angle_gamma   90.00
#
_symmetry.space_group_name_H-M   'P 1'
#
loop_
_entity.id
_entity.type
_entity.pdbx_description
1 polymer ?
#
loop_
_entity_poly.entity_id
_entity_poly.type
_entity_poly.pdbx_seq_one_letter_code
_entity_poly.pdbx_strand_id
1 'polypeptide(L)'
;MSTAFLGLGGLLAAFLWRENVAKSSSESSGDKSSKPSIKDAIEVVKDDPKIVLVGGVQSLFEAAMYIFVLQWPPAISRAVAKAFGEGAGTPYGTVFSCFMACCLLGSTLFGQLAKMSVPTEGFTTLMLAIAAIAMSGATLTVGSSMNLAALIAAFFTFEACVGMYFPSIGTLRSKYVPDSHRSVIMNLFGIPLNVLVVSVFLSISRLGLKGALGISSGALGVATLCMLRLNSIVGKQKSGEAAAAA
;
A
#
# COMPACT_ATOMS: atom_id res chain seq x y z
N MET A 1 -27.07 12.06 10.73
CA MET A 1 -26.19 11.49 11.78
C MET A 1 -24.71 11.77 11.53
N SER A 2 -24.15 11.54 10.35
CA SER A 2 -22.72 11.78 10.05
C SER A 2 -22.23 13.20 10.34
N THR A 3 -23.03 14.24 10.03
CA THR A 3 -22.71 15.64 10.29
C THR A 3 -22.56 15.94 11.79
N ALA A 4 -23.37 15.32 12.64
CA ALA A 4 -23.29 15.47 14.09
C ALA A 4 -22.00 14.83 14.66
N PHE A 5 -21.61 13.66 14.16
CA PHE A 5 -20.35 13.01 14.52
C PHE A 5 -19.12 13.81 14.07
N LEU A 6 -19.15 14.37 12.86
CA LEU A 6 -18.09 15.25 12.36
C LEU A 6 -17.97 16.53 13.18
N GLY A 7 -19.11 17.15 13.54
CA GLY A 7 -19.14 18.32 14.42
C GLY A 7 -18.59 18.02 15.81
N LEU A 8 -18.98 16.90 16.41
CA LEU A 8 -18.45 16.46 17.71
C LEU A 8 -16.95 16.17 17.63
N GLY A 9 -16.51 15.46 16.60
CA GLY A 9 -15.08 15.19 16.36
C GLY A 9 -14.27 16.46 16.19
N GLY A 10 -14.79 17.46 15.45
CA GLY A 10 -14.17 18.77 15.28
C GLY A 10 -14.05 19.53 16.60
N LEU A 11 -15.11 19.53 17.43
CA LEU A 11 -15.07 20.15 18.76
C LEU A 11 -14.05 19.45 19.68
N LEU A 12 -14.05 18.12 19.72
CA LEU A 12 -13.07 17.37 20.51
C LEU A 12 -11.64 17.67 20.06
N ALA A 13 -11.40 17.73 18.76
CA ALA A 13 -10.08 18.10 18.22
C ALA A 13 -9.70 19.55 18.62
N ALA A 14 -10.62 20.51 18.52
CA ALA A 14 -10.33 21.90 18.86
C ALA A 14 -10.01 22.12 20.35
N PHE A 15 -10.64 21.37 21.26
CA PHE A 15 -10.45 21.55 22.71
C PHE A 15 -9.45 20.60 23.34
N LEU A 16 -9.27 19.39 22.81
CA LEU A 16 -8.44 18.34 23.41
C LEU A 16 -7.15 18.06 22.64
N TRP A 17 -7.08 18.45 21.36
CA TRP A 17 -5.90 18.20 20.54
C TRP A 17 -4.81 19.18 20.91
N ARG A 18 -3.71 18.70 21.49
CA ARG A 18 -2.48 19.48 21.60
C ARG A 18 -1.70 19.39 20.29
N GLU A 19 -1.44 20.51 19.64
CA GLU A 19 -0.56 20.53 18.49
C GLU A 19 0.82 19.99 18.87
N ASN A 20 1.19 18.89 18.21
CA ASN A 20 2.51 18.29 18.36
C ASN A 20 3.48 19.01 17.41
N VAL A 21 3.70 20.31 17.65
CA VAL A 21 4.70 21.08 16.91
C VAL A 21 6.06 20.55 17.38
N ALA A 22 6.85 20.01 16.44
CA ALA A 22 8.24 19.69 16.71
C ALA A 22 8.90 20.96 17.25
N LYS A 23 9.31 20.98 18.53
CA LYS A 23 10.10 22.06 19.08
C LYS A 23 11.35 22.16 18.22
N SER A 24 11.47 23.23 17.44
CA SER A 24 12.75 23.57 16.85
C SER A 24 13.70 23.79 18.05
N SER A 25 14.69 22.94 18.17
CA SER A 25 15.81 23.13 19.08
C SER A 25 16.63 24.32 18.57
N SER A 26 16.13 25.51 18.77
CA SER A 26 16.76 26.77 18.41
C SER A 26 16.82 27.69 19.62
N GLU A 27 17.76 27.38 20.51
CA GLU A 27 18.43 28.38 21.32
C GLU A 27 19.94 28.10 21.27
N SER A 28 20.57 28.35 20.14
CA SER A 28 21.93 28.90 20.03
C SER A 28 22.26 29.07 18.54
N SER A 29 22.63 30.34 18.23
CA SER A 29 23.24 30.80 16.98
C SER A 29 22.37 30.82 15.72
N GLY A 30 21.92 31.95 15.37
CA GLY A 30 21.75 32.71 14.12
C GLY A 30 21.66 32.00 12.75
N ASP A 31 21.18 30.80 12.64
CA ASP A 31 20.92 30.21 11.34
C ASP A 31 19.41 29.90 11.21
N LYS A 32 18.80 30.51 10.20
CA LYS A 32 17.41 30.32 9.86
C LYS A 32 17.22 28.84 9.56
N SER A 33 16.61 28.04 10.47
CA SER A 33 16.22 26.69 10.20
C SER A 33 15.17 26.72 9.06
N SER A 34 15.66 26.62 7.83
CA SER A 34 14.82 26.52 6.64
C SER A 34 13.98 25.25 6.77
N LYS A 35 12.67 25.38 6.62
CA LYS A 35 11.78 24.22 6.46
C LYS A 35 12.41 23.31 5.40
N PRO A 36 12.43 21.97 5.61
CA PRO A 36 13.07 21.07 4.66
C PRO A 36 12.56 21.35 3.25
N SER A 37 13.48 21.72 2.37
CA SER A 37 13.17 22.05 0.97
C SER A 37 12.82 20.76 0.22
N ILE A 38 11.98 20.86 -0.81
CA ILE A 38 11.72 19.74 -1.73
C ILE A 38 13.03 19.25 -2.37
N LYS A 39 13.98 20.17 -2.63
CA LYS A 39 15.29 19.80 -3.18
C LYS A 39 16.09 18.93 -2.22
N ASP A 40 16.16 19.31 -0.95
CA ASP A 40 16.88 18.56 0.08
C ASP A 40 16.27 17.16 0.27
N ALA A 41 14.92 17.06 0.23
CA ALA A 41 14.23 15.79 0.30
C ALA A 41 14.52 14.88 -0.92
N ILE A 42 14.64 15.45 -2.12
CA ILE A 42 15.01 14.71 -3.33
C ILE A 42 16.46 14.21 -3.24
N GLU A 43 17.39 15.01 -2.69
CA GLU A 43 18.79 14.59 -2.47
C GLU A 43 18.83 13.41 -1.49
N VAL A 44 18.17 13.54 -0.33
CA VAL A 44 18.06 12.46 0.65
C VAL A 44 17.50 11.17 0.04
N VAL A 45 16.50 11.27 -0.82
CA VAL A 45 15.92 10.10 -1.51
C VAL A 45 16.91 9.50 -2.50
N LYS A 46 17.72 10.30 -3.20
CA LYS A 46 18.72 9.80 -4.17
C LYS A 46 19.91 9.14 -3.50
N ASP A 47 20.31 9.65 -2.33
CA ASP A 47 21.52 9.18 -1.62
C ASP A 47 21.32 7.82 -0.96
N ASP A 48 20.09 7.48 -0.51
CA ASP A 48 19.82 6.16 0.08
C ASP A 48 18.84 5.34 -0.78
N PRO A 49 19.35 4.31 -1.49
CA PRO A 49 18.51 3.44 -2.32
C PRO A 49 17.43 2.71 -1.53
N LYS A 50 17.55 2.57 -0.21
CA LYS A 50 16.50 1.95 0.63
C LYS A 50 15.25 2.82 0.67
N ILE A 51 15.40 4.14 0.71
CA ILE A 51 14.28 5.09 0.69
C ILE A 51 13.54 4.99 -0.64
N VAL A 52 14.26 4.93 -1.77
CA VAL A 52 13.67 4.75 -3.11
C VAL A 52 12.88 3.45 -3.19
N LEU A 53 13.44 2.35 -2.67
CA LEU A 53 12.79 1.04 -2.70
C LEU A 53 11.52 1.01 -1.86
N VAL A 54 11.54 1.58 -0.65
CA VAL A 54 10.34 1.72 0.21
C VAL A 54 9.29 2.58 -0.48
N GLY A 55 9.69 3.70 -1.09
CA GLY A 55 8.80 4.56 -1.88
C GLY A 55 8.21 3.85 -3.09
N GLY A 56 9.01 3.05 -3.79
CA GLY A 56 8.55 2.20 -4.90
C GLY A 56 7.51 1.19 -4.46
N VAL A 57 7.77 0.47 -3.36
CA VAL A 57 6.78 -0.46 -2.76
C VAL A 57 5.49 0.27 -2.44
N GLN A 58 5.57 1.42 -1.77
CA GLN A 58 4.41 2.21 -1.41
C GLN A 58 3.61 2.64 -2.64
N SER A 59 4.26 3.30 -3.58
CA SER A 59 3.59 3.87 -4.75
C SER A 59 2.92 2.80 -5.61
N LEU A 60 3.58 1.67 -5.80
CA LEU A 60 3.08 0.59 -6.64
C LEU A 60 1.97 -0.21 -5.98
N PHE A 61 2.09 -0.51 -4.67
CA PHE A 61 1.05 -1.22 -3.95
C PHE A 61 -0.22 -0.37 -3.80
N GLU A 62 -0.08 0.88 -3.39
CA GLU A 62 -1.22 1.79 -3.23
C GLU A 62 -1.89 2.07 -4.59
N ALA A 63 -1.13 2.20 -5.69
CA ALA A 63 -1.70 2.32 -7.02
C ALA A 63 -2.49 1.06 -7.42
N ALA A 64 -1.94 -0.14 -7.15
CA ALA A 64 -2.65 -1.40 -7.39
C ALA A 64 -3.94 -1.50 -6.58
N MET A 65 -3.91 -1.06 -5.32
CA MET A 65 -5.07 -1.00 -4.43
C MET A 65 -6.15 -0.04 -4.97
N TYR A 66 -5.77 1.18 -5.40
CA TYR A 66 -6.74 2.11 -5.99
C TYR A 66 -7.36 1.58 -7.28
N ILE A 67 -6.56 0.95 -8.15
CA ILE A 67 -7.08 0.29 -9.35
C ILE A 67 -8.05 -0.82 -8.96
N PHE A 68 -7.72 -1.64 -7.98
CA PHE A 68 -8.59 -2.69 -7.46
C PHE A 68 -9.92 -2.13 -6.95
N VAL A 69 -9.89 -1.08 -6.11
CA VAL A 69 -11.09 -0.44 -5.55
C VAL A 69 -12.07 0.00 -6.65
N LEU A 70 -11.54 0.48 -7.78
CA LEU A 70 -12.35 0.90 -8.91
C LEU A 70 -12.86 -0.27 -9.77
N GLN A 71 -12.17 -1.40 -9.76
CA GLN A 71 -12.46 -2.51 -10.66
C GLN A 71 -13.21 -3.68 -10.01
N TRP A 72 -13.18 -3.83 -8.67
CA TRP A 72 -13.87 -4.95 -8.03
C TRP A 72 -15.40 -4.92 -8.23
N PRO A 73 -16.10 -3.77 -8.20
CA PRO A 73 -17.55 -3.78 -8.39
C PRO A 73 -17.94 -4.26 -9.79
N PRO A 74 -17.41 -3.73 -10.90
CA PRO A 74 -17.75 -4.24 -12.23
C PRO A 74 -17.25 -5.68 -12.47
N ALA A 75 -16.16 -6.11 -11.81
CA ALA A 75 -15.68 -7.48 -11.90
C ALA A 75 -16.67 -8.46 -11.28
N ILE A 76 -17.10 -8.20 -10.05
CA ILE A 76 -18.06 -9.05 -9.33
C ILE A 76 -19.41 -9.05 -10.04
N SER A 77 -19.91 -7.86 -10.46
CA SER A 77 -21.18 -7.78 -11.17
C SER A 77 -21.21 -8.65 -12.43
N ARG A 78 -20.16 -8.60 -13.26
CA ARG A 78 -20.05 -9.45 -14.45
C ARG A 78 -19.98 -10.94 -14.11
N ALA A 79 -19.26 -11.29 -13.04
CA ALA A 79 -19.14 -12.68 -12.61
C ALA A 79 -20.47 -13.22 -12.04
N VAL A 80 -21.24 -12.39 -11.30
CA VAL A 80 -22.57 -12.72 -10.80
C VAL A 80 -23.56 -12.88 -11.97
N ALA A 81 -23.59 -11.94 -12.92
CA ALA A 81 -24.43 -12.03 -14.09
C ALA A 81 -24.16 -13.30 -14.90
N LYS A 82 -22.90 -13.69 -15.05
CA LYS A 82 -22.53 -14.94 -15.71
C LYS A 82 -22.95 -16.20 -14.95
N ALA A 83 -22.88 -16.17 -13.60
CA ALA A 83 -23.17 -17.33 -12.75
C ALA A 83 -24.66 -17.54 -12.53
N PHE A 84 -25.45 -16.45 -12.42
CA PHE A 84 -26.85 -16.48 -11.99
C PHE A 84 -27.84 -15.86 -13.00
N GLY A 85 -27.34 -15.32 -14.12
CA GLY A 85 -28.13 -14.66 -15.15
C GLY A 85 -28.09 -13.13 -15.05
N GLU A 86 -28.37 -12.46 -16.17
CA GLU A 86 -28.22 -10.99 -16.32
C GLU A 86 -29.15 -10.14 -15.41
N GLY A 87 -30.17 -10.73 -14.81
CA GLY A 87 -31.07 -10.05 -13.85
C GLY A 87 -30.64 -10.19 -12.38
N ALA A 88 -29.58 -10.94 -12.10
CA ALA A 88 -29.16 -11.19 -10.71
C ALA A 88 -28.56 -9.94 -10.06
N GLY A 89 -29.11 -9.53 -8.92
CA GLY A 89 -28.60 -8.43 -8.12
C GLY A 89 -27.23 -8.76 -7.48
N THR A 90 -26.28 -7.85 -7.59
CA THR A 90 -24.96 -8.03 -6.97
C THR A 90 -24.99 -7.52 -5.51
N PRO A 91 -24.68 -8.38 -4.51
CA PRO A 91 -24.74 -8.00 -3.10
C PRO A 91 -23.47 -7.23 -2.68
N TYR A 92 -23.26 -6.03 -3.22
CA TYR A 92 -22.04 -5.23 -3.00
C TYR A 92 -21.72 -5.00 -1.52
N GLY A 93 -22.73 -4.73 -0.69
CA GLY A 93 -22.52 -4.51 0.74
C GLY A 93 -21.97 -5.75 1.46
N THR A 94 -22.49 -6.95 1.13
CA THR A 94 -22.00 -8.20 1.68
C THR A 94 -20.56 -8.50 1.24
N VAL A 95 -20.27 -8.32 -0.05
CA VAL A 95 -18.91 -8.51 -0.59
C VAL A 95 -17.93 -7.56 0.09
N PHE A 96 -18.30 -6.28 0.21
CA PHE A 96 -17.46 -5.29 0.88
C PHE A 96 -17.24 -5.60 2.36
N SER A 97 -18.27 -6.07 3.07
CA SER A 97 -18.15 -6.49 4.48
C SER A 97 -17.15 -7.66 4.62
N CYS A 98 -17.17 -8.61 3.69
CA CYS A 98 -16.20 -9.69 3.65
C CYS A 98 -14.77 -9.17 3.36
N PHE A 99 -14.62 -8.17 2.48
CA PHE A 99 -13.32 -7.51 2.28
C PHE A 99 -12.78 -6.90 3.57
N MET A 100 -13.61 -6.19 4.31
CA MET A 100 -13.19 -5.60 5.59
C MET A 100 -12.82 -6.67 6.63
N ALA A 101 -13.51 -7.80 6.65
CA ALA A 101 -13.13 -8.94 7.49
C ALA A 101 -11.76 -9.53 7.08
N CYS A 102 -11.51 -9.69 5.78
CA CYS A 102 -10.20 -10.13 5.27
C CYS A 102 -9.08 -9.13 5.61
N CYS A 103 -9.34 -7.83 5.48
CA CYS A 103 -8.42 -6.76 5.87
C CYS A 103 -8.08 -6.83 7.37
N LEU A 104 -9.08 -7.04 8.22
CA LEU A 104 -8.89 -7.23 9.66
C LEU A 104 -8.03 -8.47 9.96
N LEU A 105 -8.27 -9.59 9.29
CA LEU A 105 -7.45 -10.80 9.42
C LEU A 105 -5.99 -10.56 9.04
N GLY A 106 -5.75 -9.85 7.93
CA GLY A 106 -4.40 -9.47 7.50
C GLY A 106 -3.69 -8.59 8.52
N SER A 107 -4.36 -7.58 9.05
CA SER A 107 -3.81 -6.71 10.09
C SER A 107 -3.50 -7.48 11.39
N THR A 108 -4.37 -8.42 11.76
CA THR A 108 -4.16 -9.31 12.91
C THR A 108 -2.94 -10.21 12.71
N LEU A 109 -2.79 -10.77 11.51
CA LEU A 109 -1.64 -11.61 11.15
C LEU A 109 -0.33 -10.81 11.26
N PHE A 110 -0.29 -9.56 10.78
CA PHE A 110 0.85 -8.68 10.99
C PHE A 110 1.21 -8.58 12.48
N GLY A 111 0.23 -8.33 13.34
CA GLY A 111 0.44 -8.22 14.78
C GLY A 111 1.04 -9.48 15.40
N GLN A 112 0.64 -10.68 14.95
CA GLN A 112 1.21 -11.95 15.40
C GLN A 112 2.65 -12.11 14.92
N LEU A 113 2.94 -11.86 13.63
CA LEU A 113 4.29 -11.95 13.07
C LEU A 113 5.27 -10.98 13.77
N ALA A 114 4.81 -9.77 14.08
CA ALA A 114 5.58 -8.78 14.81
C ALA A 114 5.92 -9.27 16.24
N LYS A 115 4.96 -9.89 16.94
CA LYS A 115 5.20 -10.49 18.28
C LYS A 115 6.20 -11.65 18.22
N MET A 116 6.24 -12.39 17.14
CA MET A 116 7.21 -13.48 16.91
C MET A 116 8.59 -12.97 16.48
N SER A 117 8.80 -11.66 16.47
CA SER A 117 10.06 -11.02 16.04
C SER A 117 10.51 -11.38 14.61
N VAL A 118 9.55 -11.72 13.74
CA VAL A 118 9.83 -11.98 12.33
C VAL A 118 10.22 -10.66 11.64
N PRO A 119 11.31 -10.60 10.86
CA PRO A 119 11.72 -9.38 10.18
C PRO A 119 10.62 -8.84 9.25
N THR A 120 10.27 -7.56 9.41
CA THR A 120 9.20 -6.92 8.62
C THR A 120 9.46 -7.01 7.12
N GLU A 121 10.72 -6.87 6.71
CA GLU A 121 11.12 -6.96 5.32
C GLU A 121 10.80 -8.34 4.70
N GLY A 122 11.02 -9.41 5.47
CA GLY A 122 10.81 -10.79 5.01
C GLY A 122 9.32 -11.08 4.75
N PHE A 123 8.47 -10.86 5.76
CA PHE A 123 7.05 -11.17 5.59
C PHE A 123 6.33 -10.16 4.67
N THR A 124 6.79 -8.90 4.59
CA THR A 124 6.27 -7.95 3.62
C THR A 124 6.57 -8.40 2.19
N THR A 125 7.76 -8.97 1.93
CA THR A 125 8.09 -9.54 0.62
C THR A 125 7.14 -10.68 0.25
N LEU A 126 6.90 -11.60 1.18
CA LEU A 126 5.99 -12.72 0.98
C LEU A 126 4.56 -12.24 0.72
N MET A 127 4.09 -11.28 1.52
CA MET A 127 2.77 -10.65 1.37
C MET A 127 2.60 -10.02 -0.02
N LEU A 128 3.60 -9.26 -0.50
CA LEU A 128 3.57 -8.66 -1.85
C LEU A 128 3.52 -9.71 -2.96
N ALA A 129 4.27 -10.80 -2.81
CA ALA A 129 4.24 -11.91 -3.76
C ALA A 129 2.85 -12.59 -3.80
N ILE A 130 2.25 -12.83 -2.63
CA ILE A 130 0.89 -13.38 -2.52
C ILE A 130 -0.13 -12.42 -3.17
N ALA A 131 -0.02 -11.11 -2.91
CA ALA A 131 -0.88 -10.10 -3.52
C ALA A 131 -0.76 -10.08 -5.05
N ALA A 132 0.47 -10.17 -5.58
CA ALA A 132 0.73 -10.24 -7.02
C ALA A 132 0.13 -11.51 -7.64
N ILE A 133 0.28 -12.66 -7.00
CA ILE A 133 -0.31 -13.94 -7.44
C ILE A 133 -1.83 -13.87 -7.41
N ALA A 134 -2.43 -13.36 -6.35
CA ALA A 134 -3.87 -13.21 -6.22
C ALA A 134 -4.44 -12.31 -7.33
N MET A 135 -3.80 -11.17 -7.58
CA MET A 135 -4.24 -10.25 -8.63
C MET A 135 -4.02 -10.81 -10.04
N SER A 136 -2.95 -11.59 -10.25
CA SER A 136 -2.73 -12.34 -11.49
C SER A 136 -3.85 -13.37 -11.72
N GLY A 137 -4.22 -14.12 -10.68
CA GLY A 137 -5.33 -15.06 -10.71
C GLY A 137 -6.66 -14.39 -11.06
N ALA A 138 -6.94 -13.23 -10.45
CA ALA A 138 -8.13 -12.44 -10.79
C ALA A 138 -8.11 -11.99 -12.27
N THR A 139 -6.96 -11.52 -12.77
CA THR A 139 -6.78 -11.12 -14.17
C THR A 139 -7.03 -12.25 -15.14
N LEU A 140 -6.50 -13.43 -14.85
CA LEU A 140 -6.70 -14.64 -15.66
C LEU A 140 -8.17 -15.09 -15.62
N THR A 141 -8.79 -15.09 -14.45
CA THR A 141 -10.20 -15.46 -14.26
C THR A 141 -11.12 -14.55 -15.08
N VAL A 142 -10.90 -13.25 -15.05
CA VAL A 142 -11.65 -12.27 -15.86
C VAL A 142 -11.41 -12.46 -17.35
N GLY A 143 -10.21 -12.88 -17.73
CA GLY A 143 -9.82 -13.06 -19.14
C GLY A 143 -10.29 -14.35 -19.78
N SER A 144 -10.62 -15.37 -19.00
CA SER A 144 -10.92 -16.72 -19.52
C SER A 144 -12.31 -17.22 -19.12
N SER A 145 -12.46 -17.68 -17.90
CA SER A 145 -13.66 -18.42 -17.45
C SER A 145 -14.68 -17.55 -16.71
N MET A 146 -14.29 -16.39 -16.20
CA MET A 146 -15.09 -15.53 -15.31
C MET A 146 -15.74 -16.35 -14.18
N ASN A 147 -14.95 -17.18 -13.52
CA ASN A 147 -15.42 -18.01 -12.39
C ASN A 147 -15.58 -17.14 -11.14
N LEU A 148 -16.82 -17.02 -10.64
CA LEU A 148 -17.13 -16.17 -9.49
C LEU A 148 -16.37 -16.57 -8.22
N ALA A 149 -16.31 -17.87 -7.91
CA ALA A 149 -15.66 -18.36 -6.70
C ALA A 149 -14.13 -18.07 -6.73
N ALA A 150 -13.48 -18.33 -7.87
CA ALA A 150 -12.06 -18.05 -8.03
C ALA A 150 -11.76 -16.55 -7.96
N LEU A 151 -12.62 -15.71 -8.53
CA LEU A 151 -12.48 -14.25 -8.47
C LEU A 151 -12.63 -13.71 -7.05
N ILE A 152 -13.63 -14.19 -6.31
CA ILE A 152 -13.86 -13.84 -4.91
C ILE A 152 -12.67 -14.27 -4.05
N ALA A 153 -12.18 -15.50 -4.22
CA ALA A 153 -11.02 -16.00 -3.48
C ALA A 153 -9.77 -15.14 -3.73
N ALA A 154 -9.52 -14.76 -4.98
CA ALA A 154 -8.41 -13.89 -5.34
C ALA A 154 -8.54 -12.50 -4.68
N PHE A 155 -9.73 -11.91 -4.72
CA PHE A 155 -9.97 -10.59 -4.12
C PHE A 155 -9.89 -10.62 -2.59
N PHE A 156 -10.41 -11.66 -1.93
CA PHE A 156 -10.29 -11.83 -0.47
C PHE A 156 -8.83 -11.99 -0.04
N THR A 157 -8.05 -12.75 -0.80
CA THR A 157 -6.61 -12.89 -0.58
C THR A 157 -5.89 -11.54 -0.72
N PHE A 158 -6.23 -10.77 -1.75
CA PHE A 158 -5.66 -9.44 -1.94
C PHE A 158 -6.02 -8.49 -0.79
N GLU A 159 -7.29 -8.48 -0.34
CA GLU A 159 -7.72 -7.64 0.79
C GLU A 159 -7.06 -8.03 2.12
N ALA A 160 -6.79 -9.31 2.35
CA ALA A 160 -5.99 -9.73 3.48
C ALA A 160 -4.55 -9.15 3.39
N CYS A 161 -3.97 -9.13 2.19
CA CYS A 161 -2.68 -8.48 1.95
C CYS A 161 -2.77 -6.95 2.19
N VAL A 162 -3.86 -6.29 1.79
CA VAL A 162 -4.09 -4.85 2.07
C VAL A 162 -4.09 -4.59 3.57
N GLY A 163 -4.77 -5.43 4.36
CA GLY A 163 -4.78 -5.31 5.81
C GLY A 163 -3.40 -5.46 6.47
N MET A 164 -2.58 -6.35 5.95
CA MET A 164 -1.19 -6.51 6.40
C MET A 164 -0.27 -5.37 5.91
N TYR A 165 -0.55 -4.79 4.75
CA TYR A 165 0.28 -3.77 4.12
C TYR A 165 0.43 -2.51 4.95
N PHE A 166 -0.67 -1.94 5.47
CA PHE A 166 -0.62 -0.64 6.17
C PHE A 166 0.33 -0.63 7.37
N PRO A 167 0.26 -1.58 8.31
CA PRO A 167 1.22 -1.62 9.41
C PRO A 167 2.64 -1.97 8.95
N SER A 168 2.79 -2.79 7.90
CA SER A 168 4.10 -3.14 7.33
C SER A 168 4.80 -1.93 6.76
N ILE A 169 4.12 -1.16 5.89
CA ILE A 169 4.71 0.02 5.28
C ILE A 169 4.96 1.12 6.31
N GLY A 170 4.11 1.24 7.33
CA GLY A 170 4.33 2.13 8.47
C GLY A 170 5.64 1.84 9.19
N THR A 171 5.91 0.56 9.48
CA THR A 171 7.15 0.10 10.09
C THR A 171 8.38 0.35 9.19
N LEU A 172 8.28 0.05 7.89
CA LEU A 172 9.37 0.28 6.93
C LEU A 172 9.68 1.78 6.78
N ARG A 173 8.65 2.63 6.72
CA ARG A 173 8.83 4.10 6.69
C ARG A 173 9.52 4.60 7.95
N SER A 174 9.10 4.14 9.12
CA SER A 174 9.73 4.51 10.38
C SER A 174 11.20 4.11 10.44
N LYS A 175 11.56 2.99 9.81
CA LYS A 175 12.91 2.44 9.83
C LYS A 175 13.86 3.10 8.82
N TYR A 176 13.37 3.46 7.63
CA TYR A 176 14.22 3.87 6.51
C TYR A 176 14.07 5.33 6.11
N VAL A 177 12.96 5.99 6.44
CA VAL A 177 12.72 7.39 6.05
C VAL A 177 13.04 8.31 7.21
N PRO A 178 14.00 9.27 7.08
CA PRO A 178 14.36 10.22 8.12
C PRO A 178 13.18 11.09 8.55
N ASP A 179 13.00 11.27 9.85
CA ASP A 179 11.90 12.05 10.43
C ASP A 179 11.87 13.49 9.94
N SER A 180 13.06 14.10 9.77
CA SER A 180 13.22 15.50 9.34
C SER A 180 12.60 15.80 7.96
N HIS A 181 12.58 14.84 7.04
CA HIS A 181 12.10 15.02 5.67
C HIS A 181 10.88 14.14 5.35
N ARG A 182 10.35 13.40 6.34
CA ARG A 182 9.31 12.37 6.15
C ARG A 182 8.08 12.90 5.43
N SER A 183 7.54 14.04 5.83
CA SER A 183 6.33 14.59 5.23
C SER A 183 6.51 14.94 3.74
N VAL A 184 7.65 15.51 3.38
CA VAL A 184 7.97 15.87 1.99
C VAL A 184 8.21 14.62 1.15
N ILE A 185 8.99 13.65 1.67
CA ILE A 185 9.28 12.38 1.00
C ILE A 185 7.99 11.58 0.76
N MET A 186 7.07 11.55 1.73
CA MET A 186 5.78 10.89 1.57
C MET A 186 4.95 11.48 0.43
N ASN A 187 4.96 12.82 0.28
CA ASN A 187 4.29 13.47 -0.85
C ASN A 187 4.96 13.13 -2.20
N LEU A 188 6.30 13.03 -2.23
CA LEU A 188 7.03 12.60 -3.45
C LEU A 188 6.63 11.19 -3.88
N PHE A 189 6.41 10.25 -2.94
CA PHE A 189 5.95 8.92 -3.24
C PHE A 189 4.50 8.89 -3.80
N GLY A 190 3.70 9.89 -3.49
CA GLY A 190 2.36 10.07 -4.07
C GLY A 190 2.37 10.41 -5.56
N ILE A 191 3.46 10.98 -6.09
CA ILE A 191 3.53 11.37 -7.51
C ILE A 191 3.46 10.15 -8.43
N PRO A 192 4.35 9.15 -8.36
CA PRO A 192 4.29 7.99 -9.24
C PRO A 192 3.00 7.16 -9.04
N LEU A 193 2.49 7.08 -7.81
CA LEU A 193 1.20 6.49 -7.52
C LEU A 193 0.08 7.15 -8.34
N ASN A 194 -0.06 8.47 -8.21
CA ASN A 194 -1.14 9.21 -8.89
C ASN A 194 -0.99 9.16 -10.41
N VAL A 195 0.24 9.27 -10.94
CA VAL A 195 0.49 9.14 -12.38
C VAL A 195 0.03 7.79 -12.90
N LEU A 196 0.33 6.69 -12.19
CA LEU A 196 -0.08 5.35 -12.60
C LEU A 196 -1.61 5.21 -12.54
N VAL A 197 -2.25 5.61 -11.45
CA VAL A 197 -3.71 5.50 -11.29
C VAL A 197 -4.44 6.33 -12.35
N VAL A 198 -4.06 7.59 -12.55
CA VAL A 198 -4.68 8.48 -13.56
C VAL A 198 -4.49 7.92 -14.96
N SER A 199 -3.29 7.41 -15.28
CA SER A 199 -3.00 6.82 -16.61
C SER A 199 -3.89 5.61 -16.90
N VAL A 200 -4.07 4.72 -15.92
CA VAL A 200 -4.97 3.57 -16.04
C VAL A 200 -6.42 4.02 -16.19
N PHE A 201 -6.83 5.02 -15.42
CA PHE A 201 -8.19 5.54 -15.46
C PHE A 201 -8.55 6.17 -16.80
N LEU A 202 -7.67 7.02 -17.32
CA LEU A 202 -7.85 7.64 -18.66
C LEU A 202 -7.83 6.62 -19.79
N SER A 203 -7.16 5.49 -19.57
CA SER A 203 -7.05 4.41 -20.57
C SER A 203 -8.07 3.29 -20.38
N ILE A 204 -8.98 3.39 -19.40
CA ILE A 204 -9.85 2.27 -18.97
C ILE A 204 -10.75 1.77 -20.10
N SER A 205 -11.21 2.64 -20.99
CA SER A 205 -12.02 2.27 -22.17
C SER A 205 -11.26 1.35 -23.15
N ARG A 206 -9.93 1.48 -23.22
CA ARG A 206 -9.06 0.65 -24.08
C ARG A 206 -8.57 -0.59 -23.36
N LEU A 207 -8.20 -0.46 -22.09
CA LEU A 207 -7.66 -1.54 -21.26
C LEU A 207 -8.73 -2.56 -20.87
N GLY A 208 -9.93 -2.10 -20.62
CA GLY A 208 -10.98 -2.89 -20.04
C GLY A 208 -10.63 -3.42 -18.63
N LEU A 209 -11.52 -4.24 -18.08
CA LEU A 209 -11.36 -4.81 -16.74
C LEU A 209 -10.09 -5.69 -16.62
N LYS A 210 -9.85 -6.56 -17.62
CA LYS A 210 -8.69 -7.45 -17.64
C LYS A 210 -7.37 -6.67 -17.67
N GLY A 211 -7.29 -5.64 -18.53
CA GLY A 211 -6.08 -4.81 -18.63
C GLY A 211 -5.78 -4.04 -17.37
N ALA A 212 -6.79 -3.46 -16.72
CA ALA A 212 -6.62 -2.73 -15.46
C ALA A 212 -6.12 -3.64 -14.33
N LEU A 213 -6.74 -4.83 -14.14
CA LEU A 213 -6.28 -5.81 -13.15
C LEU A 213 -4.89 -6.36 -13.49
N GLY A 214 -4.57 -6.50 -14.77
CA GLY A 214 -3.24 -6.91 -15.23
C GLY A 214 -2.15 -5.90 -14.89
N ILE A 215 -2.42 -4.59 -15.05
CA ILE A 215 -1.49 -3.53 -14.63
C ILE A 215 -1.32 -3.53 -13.11
N SER A 216 -2.42 -3.71 -12.35
CA SER A 216 -2.35 -3.85 -10.90
C SER A 216 -1.46 -5.03 -10.48
N SER A 217 -1.63 -6.20 -11.13
CA SER A 217 -0.77 -7.37 -10.91
C SER A 217 0.70 -7.09 -11.23
N GLY A 218 0.98 -6.44 -12.36
CA GLY A 218 2.33 -6.04 -12.74
C GLY A 218 2.99 -5.09 -11.75
N ALA A 219 2.24 -4.08 -11.28
CA ALA A 219 2.70 -3.15 -10.25
C ALA A 219 3.08 -3.87 -8.95
N LEU A 220 2.26 -4.83 -8.50
CA LEU A 220 2.55 -5.66 -7.33
C LEU A 220 3.78 -6.55 -7.53
N GLY A 221 3.98 -7.10 -8.74
CA GLY A 221 5.18 -7.83 -9.10
C GLY A 221 6.45 -6.97 -8.99
N VAL A 222 6.41 -5.75 -9.53
CA VAL A 222 7.53 -4.80 -9.39
C VAL A 222 7.75 -4.39 -7.94
N ALA A 223 6.68 -4.16 -7.16
CA ALA A 223 6.79 -3.89 -5.72
C ALA A 223 7.48 -5.06 -4.97
N THR A 224 7.16 -6.30 -5.34
CA THR A 224 7.83 -7.50 -4.79
C THR A 224 9.32 -7.49 -5.11
N LEU A 225 9.72 -7.14 -6.34
CA LEU A 225 11.13 -7.03 -6.73
C LEU A 225 11.86 -5.92 -5.96
N CYS A 226 11.21 -4.77 -5.76
CA CYS A 226 11.75 -3.69 -4.91
C CYS A 226 12.03 -4.20 -3.48
N MET A 227 11.10 -4.96 -2.92
CA MET A 227 11.24 -5.49 -1.56
C MET A 227 12.31 -6.58 -1.46
N LEU A 228 12.43 -7.46 -2.46
CA LEU A 228 13.52 -8.44 -2.56
C LEU A 228 14.88 -7.73 -2.62
N ARG A 229 14.97 -6.65 -3.39
CA ARG A 229 16.21 -5.85 -3.48
C ARG A 229 16.54 -5.20 -2.14
N LEU A 230 15.55 -4.65 -1.45
CA LEU A 230 15.73 -4.08 -0.10
C LEU A 230 16.27 -5.14 0.87
N ASN A 231 15.67 -6.33 0.90
CA ASN A 231 16.13 -7.46 1.71
C ASN A 231 17.58 -7.84 1.42
N SER A 232 17.98 -7.87 0.15
CA SER A 232 19.36 -8.17 -0.26
C SER A 232 20.36 -7.13 0.27
N ILE A 233 20.00 -5.84 0.20
CA ILE A 233 20.86 -4.75 0.72
C ILE A 233 21.02 -4.87 2.24
N VAL A 234 19.92 -5.05 2.95
CA VAL A 234 19.93 -5.17 4.42
C VAL A 234 20.68 -6.42 4.88
N GLY A 235 20.50 -7.55 4.18
CA GLY A 235 21.23 -8.78 4.48
C GLY A 235 22.73 -8.64 4.34
N LYS A 236 23.20 -7.97 3.27
CA LYS A 236 24.63 -7.72 3.06
C LYS A 236 25.23 -6.81 4.14
N GLN A 237 24.51 -5.78 4.58
CA GLN A 237 24.97 -4.88 5.64
C GLN A 237 25.17 -5.65 6.95
N LYS A 238 24.20 -6.44 7.37
CA LYS A 238 24.30 -7.26 8.59
C LYS A 238 25.45 -8.25 8.54
N SER A 239 25.69 -8.89 7.40
CA SER A 239 26.81 -9.82 7.22
C SER A 239 28.16 -9.11 7.27
N GLY A 240 28.26 -7.90 6.72
CA GLY A 240 29.49 -7.09 6.79
C GLY A 240 29.78 -6.60 8.21
N GLU A 241 28.77 -6.16 8.94
CA GLU A 241 28.91 -5.75 10.36
C GLU A 241 29.34 -6.92 11.25
N ALA A 242 28.74 -8.10 11.05
CA ALA A 242 29.12 -9.31 11.78
C ALA A 242 30.59 -9.74 11.49
N ALA A 243 31.02 -9.62 10.24
CA ALA A 243 32.42 -9.94 9.86
C ALA A 243 33.44 -8.91 10.37
N ALA A 244 33.04 -7.65 10.58
CA ALA A 244 33.90 -6.60 11.13
C ALA A 244 34.00 -6.65 12.67
N ALA A 245 33.05 -7.34 13.33
CA ALA A 245 33.00 -7.49 14.78
C ALA A 245 33.63 -8.79 15.30
N ALA A 246 34.02 -9.71 14.39
CA ALA A 246 34.68 -10.98 14.67
C ALA A 246 36.20 -10.88 14.43
#